data_e6884f2f3ddfde78dda30f9e6d431809
#
_entry.id   e6884f2f3ddfde78dda30f9e6d431809
#
_cell.length_a   1.000
_cell.length_b   1.000
_cell.length_c   1.000
_cell.angle_alpha   90.00
_cell.angle_beta   90.00
_cell.angle_gamma   90.00
#
_symmetry.space_group_name_H-M   'P 1'
#
loop_
_entity.id
_entity.type
_entity.pdbx_description
1 polymer ?
#
loop_
_entity_poly.entity_id
_entity_poly.type
_entity_poly.pdbx_seq_one_letter_code
_entity_poly.pdbx_strand_id
1 'polypeptide(L)'
;MKSIVTTFFGLIFSISLMAQVNPGDPWFGESCTSIMAGKAATVDGSVITAHTCDGNYRTWLRMEKAAEHADTAVYKVYKGTLHTETPWDMRKVELAGEIPQVAKTFAYLNTAYPSMNEKQLAMGETTFVGPDTLVNKNGMFLIEELQRIALQRCDNARDAITLIGGLIEEYGYGDHGECITIADKYEVWQMEILGA
;
A
#
# COMPACT_ATOMS: atom_id res chain seq x y z
N MET A 1 67.48 1.27 -13.34
CA MET A 1 66.26 2.09 -13.15
C MET A 1 65.24 1.24 -12.39
N LYS A 2 65.00 1.56 -11.12
CA LYS A 2 64.00 0.85 -10.30
C LYS A 2 62.70 1.69 -10.32
N SER A 3 61.64 1.11 -10.84
CA SER A 3 60.31 1.72 -10.86
C SER A 3 59.69 1.55 -9.49
N ILE A 4 59.33 2.68 -8.85
CA ILE A 4 58.59 2.69 -7.57
C ILE A 4 57.10 2.76 -7.95
N VAL A 5 56.38 1.70 -7.65
CA VAL A 5 54.90 1.68 -7.77
C VAL A 5 54.35 2.17 -6.42
N THR A 6 53.80 3.36 -6.45
CA THR A 6 53.12 3.93 -5.26
C THR A 6 51.65 3.49 -5.28
N THR A 7 51.29 2.57 -4.40
CA THR A 7 49.90 2.13 -4.20
C THR A 7 49.19 3.14 -3.31
N PHE A 8 48.22 3.85 -3.85
CA PHE A 8 47.35 4.75 -3.09
C PHE A 8 46.23 3.91 -2.42
N PHE A 9 46.28 3.75 -1.13
CA PHE A 9 45.15 3.23 -0.33
C PHE A 9 44.16 4.37 -0.08
N GLY A 10 43.08 4.39 -0.81
CA GLY A 10 41.95 5.27 -0.55
C GLY A 10 41.16 4.77 0.66
N LEU A 11 41.21 5.49 1.78
CA LEU A 11 40.36 5.25 2.93
C LEU A 11 38.94 5.76 2.58
N ILE A 12 38.00 4.84 2.31
CA ILE A 12 36.58 5.19 2.16
C ILE A 12 36.01 5.36 3.57
N PHE A 13 35.81 6.59 3.99
CA PHE A 13 35.05 6.90 5.19
C PHE A 13 33.54 6.73 4.86
N SER A 14 32.97 5.59 5.27
CA SER A 14 31.51 5.44 5.29
C SER A 14 30.95 6.25 6.44
N ILE A 15 30.38 7.42 6.18
CA ILE A 15 29.59 8.14 7.17
C ILE A 15 28.24 7.43 7.23
N SER A 16 28.05 6.57 8.21
CA SER A 16 26.73 6.05 8.55
C SER A 16 25.92 7.21 9.15
N LEU A 17 25.01 7.78 8.37
CA LEU A 17 23.97 8.65 8.91
C LEU A 17 23.04 7.74 9.73
N MET A 18 23.28 7.68 11.03
CA MET A 18 22.29 7.14 11.96
C MET A 18 21.18 8.16 12.08
N ALA A 19 20.01 7.89 11.51
CA ALA A 19 18.81 8.63 11.85
C ALA A 19 18.62 8.50 13.37
N GLN A 20 18.69 9.61 14.09
CA GLN A 20 18.40 9.63 15.53
C GLN A 20 16.88 9.51 15.67
N VAL A 21 16.44 8.29 15.96
CA VAL A 21 15.04 8.05 16.33
C VAL A 21 14.84 8.58 17.74
N ASN A 22 13.90 9.52 17.90
CA ASN A 22 13.55 10.08 19.20
C ASN A 22 12.56 9.13 19.91
N PRO A 23 12.93 8.51 21.06
CA PRO A 23 12.02 7.62 21.79
C PRO A 23 10.72 8.28 22.28
N GLY A 24 10.63 9.61 22.24
CA GLY A 24 9.43 10.38 22.55
C GLY A 24 8.57 10.70 21.33
N ASP A 25 8.96 10.28 20.14
CA ASP A 25 8.16 10.42 18.94
C ASP A 25 6.96 9.45 19.04
N PRO A 26 5.70 9.94 18.86
CA PRO A 26 4.52 9.08 18.87
C PRO A 26 4.57 7.97 17.82
N TRP A 27 5.39 8.13 16.80
CA TRP A 27 5.63 7.13 15.73
C TRP A 27 6.84 6.22 16.00
N PHE A 28 7.46 6.34 17.18
CA PHE A 28 8.60 5.48 17.52
C PHE A 28 8.20 4.01 17.59
N GLY A 29 8.83 3.19 16.77
CA GLY A 29 8.56 1.76 16.67
C GLY A 29 7.49 1.37 15.65
N GLU A 30 6.85 2.35 14.99
CA GLU A 30 6.00 2.13 13.84
C GLU A 30 6.71 2.64 12.59
N SER A 31 7.05 1.75 11.69
CA SER A 31 7.65 2.11 10.40
C SER A 31 7.27 1.09 9.33
N CYS A 32 7.21 1.55 8.11
CA CYS A 32 6.97 0.72 6.96
C CYS A 32 8.12 0.88 5.97
N THR A 33 8.40 -0.15 5.21
CA THR A 33 9.41 -0.12 4.16
C THR A 33 8.84 -0.74 2.90
N SER A 34 8.92 -0.03 1.78
CA SER A 34 8.56 -0.56 0.47
C SER A 34 9.81 -0.74 -0.40
N ILE A 35 9.86 -1.86 -1.12
CA ILE A 35 10.90 -2.16 -2.10
C ILE A 35 10.21 -2.51 -3.40
N MET A 36 10.68 -1.92 -4.50
CA MET A 36 10.15 -2.22 -5.83
C MET A 36 11.28 -2.33 -6.86
N ALA A 37 11.08 -3.20 -7.83
CA ALA A 37 11.98 -3.34 -8.98
C ALA A 37 11.17 -3.56 -10.26
N GLY A 38 11.41 -2.71 -11.25
CA GLY A 38 10.88 -2.89 -12.60
C GLY A 38 11.70 -3.87 -13.43
N LYS A 39 11.18 -4.28 -14.57
CA LYS A 39 11.79 -5.29 -15.47
C LYS A 39 13.24 -5.06 -15.83
N ALA A 40 13.67 -3.82 -15.94
CA ALA A 40 15.07 -3.49 -16.30
C ALA A 40 16.05 -3.65 -15.11
N ALA A 41 15.54 -3.79 -13.89
CA ALA A 41 16.33 -3.96 -12.67
C ALA A 41 16.41 -5.41 -12.19
N THR A 42 15.75 -6.34 -12.86
CA THR A 42 15.72 -7.78 -12.52
C THR A 42 16.41 -8.62 -13.60
N VAL A 43 17.02 -9.74 -13.21
CA VAL A 43 17.79 -10.60 -14.13
C VAL A 43 16.87 -11.30 -15.14
N ASP A 44 15.67 -11.66 -14.72
CA ASP A 44 14.70 -12.43 -15.51
C ASP A 44 13.57 -11.58 -16.09
N GLY A 45 13.61 -10.25 -15.91
CA GLY A 45 12.58 -9.33 -16.36
C GLY A 45 11.29 -9.38 -15.52
N SER A 46 11.34 -9.96 -14.33
CA SER A 46 10.22 -9.91 -13.38
C SER A 46 9.99 -8.51 -12.83
N VAL A 47 8.76 -8.24 -12.39
CA VAL A 47 8.42 -7.04 -11.62
C VAL A 47 8.25 -7.45 -10.17
N ILE A 48 8.83 -6.70 -9.25
CA ILE A 48 8.83 -7.00 -7.82
C ILE A 48 8.27 -5.82 -7.05
N THR A 49 7.36 -6.08 -6.14
CA THR A 49 6.99 -5.18 -5.05
C THR A 49 6.94 -5.96 -3.74
N ALA A 50 7.47 -5.38 -2.68
CA ALA A 50 7.42 -5.92 -1.33
C ALA A 50 7.32 -4.78 -0.34
N HIS A 51 6.64 -5.02 0.79
CA HIS A 51 6.57 -4.04 1.87
C HIS A 51 6.57 -4.74 3.23
N THR A 52 7.01 -4.02 4.24
CA THR A 52 6.80 -4.36 5.65
C THR A 52 5.79 -3.39 6.25
N CYS A 53 5.17 -3.83 7.32
CA CYS A 53 4.21 -3.04 8.06
C CYS A 53 4.45 -3.30 9.54
N ASP A 54 5.12 -2.35 10.20
CA ASP A 54 5.55 -2.46 11.59
C ASP A 54 4.52 -1.76 12.48
N GLY A 55 3.65 -2.54 13.14
CA GLY A 55 2.60 -2.02 14.02
C GLY A 55 1.65 -3.10 14.51
N ASN A 56 0.67 -2.71 15.30
CA ASN A 56 -0.32 -3.61 15.90
C ASN A 56 -1.51 -3.85 14.95
N TYR A 57 -1.23 -4.40 13.79
CA TYR A 57 -2.25 -4.74 12.81
C TYR A 57 -2.77 -6.16 12.99
N ARG A 58 -3.90 -6.46 12.36
CA ARG A 58 -4.46 -7.81 12.30
C ARG A 58 -3.46 -8.79 11.67
N THR A 59 -3.39 -9.98 12.22
CA THR A 59 -2.47 -11.03 11.77
C THR A 59 -3.14 -12.14 10.94
N TRP A 60 -4.48 -12.14 10.85
CA TRP A 60 -5.18 -13.10 10.03
C TRP A 60 -5.09 -12.74 8.54
N LEU A 61 -5.06 -13.75 7.72
CA LEU A 61 -5.14 -13.62 6.27
C LEU A 61 -6.26 -14.52 5.72
N ARG A 62 -6.84 -14.12 4.60
CA ARG A 62 -7.90 -14.87 3.94
C ARG A 62 -7.84 -14.67 2.43
N MET A 63 -8.06 -15.74 1.67
CA MET A 63 -8.32 -15.63 0.25
C MET A 63 -9.79 -15.26 0.04
N GLU A 64 -10.02 -14.06 -0.47
CA GLU A 64 -11.34 -13.64 -0.93
C GLU A 64 -11.58 -14.18 -2.33
N LYS A 65 -12.73 -14.79 -2.54
CA LYS A 65 -13.06 -15.41 -3.82
C LYS A 65 -13.56 -14.37 -4.82
N ALA A 66 -13.28 -14.63 -6.10
CA ALA A 66 -13.98 -13.94 -7.19
C ALA A 66 -15.50 -14.14 -7.06
N ALA A 67 -16.25 -13.13 -7.42
CA ALA A 67 -17.71 -13.15 -7.30
C ALA A 67 -18.39 -12.41 -8.45
N GLU A 68 -19.64 -12.80 -8.72
CA GLU A 68 -20.56 -12.06 -9.59
C GLU A 68 -21.58 -11.34 -8.73
N HIS A 69 -21.93 -10.14 -9.13
CA HIS A 69 -22.81 -9.24 -8.38
C HIS A 69 -23.96 -8.76 -9.29
N ALA A 70 -25.11 -8.53 -8.68
CA ALA A 70 -26.23 -7.91 -9.38
C ALA A 70 -25.93 -6.43 -9.72
N ASP A 71 -26.55 -5.90 -10.76
CA ASP A 71 -26.36 -4.50 -11.20
C ASP A 71 -26.75 -3.46 -10.13
N THR A 72 -27.55 -3.86 -9.14
CA THR A 72 -27.96 -3.02 -8.01
C THR A 72 -27.11 -3.23 -6.77
N ALA A 73 -26.06 -4.06 -6.84
CA ALA A 73 -25.22 -4.33 -5.70
C ALA A 73 -24.40 -3.10 -5.28
N VAL A 74 -24.20 -2.95 -3.98
CA VAL A 74 -23.36 -1.91 -3.39
C VAL A 74 -22.19 -2.54 -2.66
N TYR A 75 -21.05 -1.87 -2.70
CA TYR A 75 -19.88 -2.18 -1.88
C TYR A 75 -19.90 -1.28 -0.65
N LYS A 76 -19.82 -1.89 0.53
CA LYS A 76 -19.77 -1.19 1.81
C LYS A 76 -18.33 -0.87 2.17
N VAL A 77 -18.06 0.41 2.35
CA VAL A 77 -16.74 0.93 2.76
C VAL A 77 -16.69 0.99 4.28
N TYR A 78 -15.64 0.44 4.86
CA TYR A 78 -15.48 0.38 6.30
C TYR A 78 -14.18 1.05 6.76
N LYS A 79 -14.20 1.61 8.00
CA LYS A 79 -13.02 2.07 8.73
C LYS A 79 -12.74 1.17 9.92
N GLY A 80 -11.46 1.01 10.27
CA GLY A 80 -11.05 0.21 11.43
C GLY A 80 -10.83 -1.29 11.13
N THR A 81 -10.85 -1.70 9.87
CA THR A 81 -10.67 -3.12 9.50
C THR A 81 -9.26 -3.64 9.77
N LEU A 82 -8.27 -2.77 9.91
CA LEU A 82 -6.87 -3.11 10.20
C LEU A 82 -6.65 -3.75 11.58
N HIS A 83 -7.57 -3.52 12.53
CA HIS A 83 -7.40 -3.92 13.94
C HIS A 83 -8.38 -4.98 14.40
N THR A 84 -8.97 -5.74 13.47
CA THR A 84 -9.92 -6.80 13.78
C THR A 84 -9.20 -8.09 14.18
N GLU A 85 -9.68 -8.79 15.21
CA GLU A 85 -9.09 -10.06 15.69
C GLU A 85 -9.38 -11.24 14.75
N THR A 86 -10.49 -11.18 14.04
CA THR A 86 -10.92 -12.19 13.06
C THR A 86 -11.57 -11.51 11.85
N PRO A 87 -11.72 -12.19 10.71
CA PRO A 87 -12.39 -11.64 9.53
C PRO A 87 -13.87 -11.23 9.76
N TRP A 88 -14.49 -11.71 10.83
CA TRP A 88 -15.91 -11.51 11.16
C TRP A 88 -16.10 -10.53 12.32
N ASP A 89 -15.01 -10.05 12.90
CA ASP A 89 -15.09 -9.12 14.05
C ASP A 89 -15.38 -7.70 13.57
N MET A 90 -16.63 -7.30 13.74
CA MET A 90 -17.10 -5.95 13.36
C MET A 90 -17.27 -5.00 14.55
N ARG A 91 -16.83 -5.37 15.76
CA ARG A 91 -17.08 -4.59 16.99
C ARG A 91 -16.46 -3.19 17.00
N LYS A 92 -15.35 -3.02 16.26
CA LYS A 92 -14.61 -1.75 16.16
C LYS A 92 -14.58 -1.22 14.73
N VAL A 93 -15.45 -1.73 13.89
CA VAL A 93 -15.52 -1.37 12.47
C VAL A 93 -16.71 -0.46 12.24
N GLU A 94 -16.46 0.68 11.60
CA GLU A 94 -17.46 1.69 11.28
C GLU A 94 -17.81 1.61 9.78
N LEU A 95 -19.10 1.69 9.45
CA LEU A 95 -19.53 1.85 8.07
C LEU A 95 -19.33 3.32 7.67
N ALA A 96 -18.37 3.59 6.78
CA ALA A 96 -18.05 4.92 6.30
C ALA A 96 -18.95 5.37 5.13
N GLY A 97 -19.46 4.42 4.35
CA GLY A 97 -20.33 4.70 3.21
C GLY A 97 -20.53 3.51 2.30
N GLU A 98 -21.16 3.77 1.16
CA GLU A 98 -21.43 2.76 0.13
C GLU A 98 -21.08 3.33 -1.26
N ILE A 99 -20.55 2.49 -2.13
CA ILE A 99 -20.30 2.82 -3.54
C ILE A 99 -20.93 1.74 -4.44
N PRO A 100 -21.20 2.00 -5.71
CA PRO A 100 -21.66 0.97 -6.63
C PRO A 100 -20.67 -0.20 -6.70
N GLN A 101 -21.18 -1.43 -6.67
CA GLN A 101 -20.36 -2.61 -6.89
C GLN A 101 -20.26 -2.91 -8.40
N VAL A 102 -19.11 -3.46 -8.83
CA VAL A 102 -18.94 -3.93 -10.20
C VAL A 102 -19.57 -5.31 -10.39
N ALA A 103 -19.98 -5.64 -11.62
CA ALA A 103 -20.66 -6.90 -11.92
C ALA A 103 -19.79 -8.15 -11.59
N LYS A 104 -18.45 -8.02 -11.66
CA LYS A 104 -17.51 -9.11 -11.36
C LYS A 104 -16.34 -8.59 -10.57
N THR A 105 -15.97 -9.31 -9.51
CA THR A 105 -14.78 -9.03 -8.71
C THR A 105 -13.77 -10.16 -8.83
N PHE A 106 -12.48 -9.83 -8.76
CA PHE A 106 -11.39 -10.80 -8.76
C PHE A 106 -11.15 -11.38 -7.36
N ALA A 107 -10.59 -12.60 -7.33
CA ALA A 107 -10.08 -13.17 -6.11
C ALA A 107 -8.79 -12.46 -5.68
N TYR A 108 -8.63 -12.22 -4.37
CA TYR A 108 -7.45 -11.53 -3.84
C TYR A 108 -7.08 -12.03 -2.44
N LEU A 109 -5.82 -11.80 -2.07
CA LEU A 109 -5.31 -12.09 -0.74
C LEU A 109 -5.58 -10.91 0.20
N ASN A 110 -6.50 -11.12 1.14
CA ASN A 110 -6.89 -10.17 2.16
C ASN A 110 -6.01 -10.33 3.40
N THR A 111 -5.08 -9.42 3.57
CA THR A 111 -4.21 -9.25 4.74
C THR A 111 -4.55 -7.93 5.43
N ALA A 112 -3.75 -7.45 6.38
CA ALA A 112 -3.95 -6.12 6.97
C ALA A 112 -4.05 -5.06 5.87
N TYR A 113 -3.05 -5.02 5.01
CA TYR A 113 -3.07 -4.29 3.75
C TYR A 113 -3.19 -5.32 2.62
N PRO A 114 -4.34 -5.43 1.92
CA PRO A 114 -4.52 -6.42 0.86
C PRO A 114 -3.44 -6.33 -0.21
N SER A 115 -2.84 -7.46 -0.59
CA SER A 115 -1.55 -7.43 -1.27
C SER A 115 -1.55 -7.85 -2.73
N MET A 116 -2.36 -8.81 -3.15
CA MET A 116 -2.32 -9.32 -4.53
C MET A 116 -3.65 -9.95 -4.95
N ASN A 117 -3.99 -9.83 -6.23
CA ASN A 117 -5.14 -10.52 -6.82
C ASN A 117 -4.73 -11.59 -7.85
N GLU A 118 -5.71 -12.35 -8.31
CA GLU A 118 -5.53 -13.45 -9.29
C GLU A 118 -5.01 -12.99 -10.67
N LYS A 119 -5.05 -11.68 -10.97
CA LYS A 119 -4.53 -11.10 -12.20
C LYS A 119 -3.07 -10.70 -12.10
N GLN A 120 -2.44 -10.95 -10.94
CA GLN A 120 -1.07 -10.54 -10.61
C GLN A 120 -0.92 -9.02 -10.45
N LEU A 121 -2.01 -8.31 -10.15
CA LEU A 121 -1.92 -6.96 -9.60
C LEU A 121 -1.51 -7.08 -8.14
N ALA A 122 -0.39 -6.47 -7.76
CA ALA A 122 0.17 -6.50 -6.41
C ALA A 122 0.35 -5.08 -5.87
N MET A 123 0.12 -4.91 -4.59
CA MET A 123 0.18 -3.60 -3.93
C MET A 123 0.92 -3.71 -2.60
N GLY A 124 1.65 -2.66 -2.25
CA GLY A 124 2.28 -2.47 -0.95
C GLY A 124 1.99 -1.07 -0.44
N GLU A 125 2.03 -0.88 0.85
CA GLU A 125 1.71 0.38 1.50
C GLU A 125 2.88 0.81 2.40
N THR A 126 3.05 2.14 2.57
CA THR A 126 4.04 2.75 3.46
C THR A 126 3.56 4.14 3.87
N THR A 127 3.25 4.33 5.13
CA THR A 127 2.81 5.62 5.67
C THR A 127 4.01 6.61 5.74
N PHE A 128 3.84 7.81 5.23
CA PHE A 128 4.81 8.90 5.41
C PHE A 128 4.27 10.07 6.24
N VAL A 129 3.07 9.94 6.76
CA VAL A 129 2.36 10.86 7.67
C VAL A 129 2.03 12.22 7.01
N GLY A 130 2.89 13.20 7.08
CA GLY A 130 2.63 14.57 6.66
C GLY A 130 1.96 15.43 7.77
N PRO A 131 1.71 16.72 7.49
CA PRO A 131 1.05 17.61 8.45
C PRO A 131 -0.42 17.21 8.71
N ASP A 132 -0.85 17.20 9.97
CA ASP A 132 -2.23 16.90 10.38
C ASP A 132 -3.28 17.79 9.69
N THR A 133 -2.89 18.98 9.26
CA THR A 133 -3.77 19.92 8.54
C THR A 133 -4.17 19.43 7.16
N LEU A 134 -3.49 18.42 6.62
CA LEU A 134 -3.80 17.81 5.33
C LEU A 134 -4.74 16.60 5.47
N VAL A 135 -5.03 16.16 6.70
CA VAL A 135 -5.95 15.03 6.92
C VAL A 135 -7.39 15.49 6.72
N ASN A 136 -8.07 14.93 5.72
CA ASN A 136 -9.49 15.16 5.51
C ASN A 136 -10.33 14.23 6.40
N LYS A 137 -10.71 14.69 7.58
CA LYS A 137 -11.50 13.89 8.55
C LYS A 137 -12.86 13.41 8.02
N ASN A 138 -13.34 14.01 6.94
CA ASN A 138 -14.61 13.62 6.29
C ASN A 138 -14.38 12.68 5.10
N GLY A 139 -13.13 12.40 4.72
CA GLY A 139 -12.81 11.46 3.65
C GLY A 139 -13.35 10.06 3.94
N MET A 140 -13.98 9.45 2.96
CA MET A 140 -14.61 8.13 3.12
C MET A 140 -13.58 7.01 3.20
N PHE A 141 -12.49 7.10 2.45
CA PHE A 141 -11.53 6.01 2.29
C PHE A 141 -10.31 6.13 3.19
N LEU A 142 -9.90 4.99 3.76
CA LEU A 142 -8.55 4.73 4.24
C LEU A 142 -7.83 3.87 3.21
N ILE A 143 -6.51 3.77 3.33
CA ILE A 143 -5.68 3.15 2.28
C ILE A 143 -6.00 1.67 2.05
N GLU A 144 -6.27 0.90 3.10
CA GLU A 144 -6.59 -0.52 3.01
C GLU A 144 -7.89 -0.80 2.25
N GLU A 145 -8.85 0.12 2.30
CA GLU A 145 -10.10 0.00 1.51
C GLU A 145 -9.86 0.32 0.04
N LEU A 146 -9.05 1.32 -0.27
CA LEU A 146 -8.66 1.64 -1.66
C LEU A 146 -7.90 0.48 -2.30
N GLN A 147 -6.94 -0.13 -1.57
CA GLN A 147 -6.24 -1.33 -2.05
C GLN A 147 -7.20 -2.50 -2.28
N ARG A 148 -8.12 -2.74 -1.35
CA ARG A 148 -9.13 -3.80 -1.47
C ARG A 148 -10.00 -3.62 -2.70
N ILE A 149 -10.48 -2.42 -2.95
CA ILE A 149 -11.32 -2.11 -4.10
C ILE A 149 -10.54 -2.24 -5.40
N ALA A 150 -9.31 -1.75 -5.45
CA ALA A 150 -8.45 -1.86 -6.62
C ALA A 150 -8.15 -3.33 -6.97
N LEU A 151 -7.81 -4.16 -5.97
CA LEU A 151 -7.56 -5.58 -6.18
C LEU A 151 -8.81 -6.36 -6.62
N GLN A 152 -9.99 -5.94 -6.19
CA GLN A 152 -11.25 -6.54 -6.66
C GLN A 152 -11.59 -6.20 -8.12
N ARG A 153 -11.17 -5.01 -8.61
CA ARG A 153 -11.74 -4.42 -9.82
C ARG A 153 -10.76 -4.25 -10.98
N CYS A 154 -9.44 -4.22 -10.69
CA CYS A 154 -8.42 -3.94 -11.68
C CYS A 154 -7.54 -5.16 -11.97
N ASP A 155 -7.10 -5.30 -13.21
CA ASP A 155 -6.20 -6.36 -13.66
C ASP A 155 -4.78 -5.86 -14.01
N ASN A 156 -4.57 -4.56 -13.93
CA ASN A 156 -3.27 -3.91 -14.20
C ASN A 156 -3.05 -2.67 -13.32
N ALA A 157 -1.81 -2.21 -13.25
CA ALA A 157 -1.40 -1.12 -12.38
C ALA A 157 -2.01 0.24 -12.76
N ARG A 158 -2.12 0.55 -14.05
CA ARG A 158 -2.64 1.86 -14.51
C ARG A 158 -4.12 2.03 -14.22
N ASP A 159 -4.90 0.99 -14.40
CA ASP A 159 -6.33 1.01 -14.06
C ASP A 159 -6.54 1.15 -12.56
N ALA A 160 -5.69 0.50 -11.75
CA ALA A 160 -5.72 0.66 -10.30
C ALA A 160 -5.42 2.11 -9.87
N ILE A 161 -4.39 2.74 -10.44
CA ILE A 161 -4.06 4.16 -10.18
C ILE A 161 -5.24 5.06 -10.55
N THR A 162 -5.82 4.86 -11.73
CA THR A 162 -6.96 5.66 -12.22
C THR A 162 -8.19 5.48 -11.32
N LEU A 163 -8.49 4.25 -10.93
CA LEU A 163 -9.62 3.95 -10.04
C LEU A 163 -9.42 4.60 -8.66
N ILE A 164 -8.25 4.42 -8.05
CA ILE A 164 -7.93 4.99 -6.73
C ILE A 164 -8.04 6.52 -6.78
N GLY A 165 -7.44 7.16 -7.78
CA GLY A 165 -7.52 8.61 -7.95
C GLY A 165 -8.96 9.11 -8.08
N GLY A 166 -9.78 8.46 -8.90
CA GLY A 166 -11.20 8.81 -9.06
C GLY A 166 -12.02 8.63 -7.78
N LEU A 167 -11.78 7.57 -7.02
CA LEU A 167 -12.46 7.35 -5.74
C LEU A 167 -12.09 8.42 -4.70
N ILE A 168 -10.82 8.82 -4.66
CA ILE A 168 -10.35 9.87 -3.75
C ILE A 168 -10.96 11.22 -4.15
N GLU A 169 -11.00 11.54 -5.43
CA GLU A 169 -11.58 12.79 -5.93
C GLU A 169 -13.09 12.88 -5.61
N GLU A 170 -13.83 11.78 -5.72
CA GLU A 170 -15.29 11.76 -5.54
C GLU A 170 -15.71 11.67 -4.06
N TYR A 171 -14.98 10.88 -3.23
CA TYR A 171 -15.41 10.53 -1.86
C TYR A 171 -14.44 10.99 -0.78
N GLY A 172 -13.27 11.48 -1.15
CA GLY A 172 -12.23 11.94 -0.24
C GLY A 172 -11.42 10.82 0.41
N TYR A 173 -10.17 11.15 0.75
CA TYR A 173 -9.23 10.30 1.47
C TYR A 173 -9.09 10.81 2.92
N GLY A 174 -9.30 9.96 3.90
CA GLY A 174 -9.50 10.32 5.31
C GLY A 174 -8.35 10.00 6.25
N ASP A 175 -7.16 9.69 5.72
CA ASP A 175 -6.01 9.30 6.53
C ASP A 175 -4.81 10.25 6.34
N HIS A 176 -3.72 9.94 7.02
CA HIS A 176 -2.41 10.57 6.83
C HIS A 176 -1.84 10.27 5.44
N GLY A 177 -0.70 10.90 5.12
CA GLY A 177 -0.04 10.66 3.84
C GLY A 177 0.44 9.23 3.69
N GLU A 178 0.08 8.61 2.57
CA GLU A 178 0.40 7.24 2.22
C GLU A 178 1.12 7.16 0.88
N CYS A 179 2.10 6.27 0.82
CA CYS A 179 2.77 5.88 -0.39
C CYS A 179 2.43 4.42 -0.69
N ILE A 180 1.80 4.16 -1.81
CA ILE A 180 1.51 2.80 -2.27
C ILE A 180 2.36 2.43 -3.48
N THR A 181 2.91 1.22 -3.46
CA THR A 181 3.49 0.60 -4.66
C THR A 181 2.41 -0.22 -5.35
N ILE A 182 2.28 -0.07 -6.65
CA ILE A 182 1.29 -0.74 -7.47
C ILE A 182 2.01 -1.42 -8.62
N ALA A 183 1.98 -2.73 -8.66
CA ALA A 183 2.73 -3.54 -9.62
C ALA A 183 1.82 -4.50 -10.36
N ASP A 184 2.07 -4.67 -11.63
CA ASP A 184 1.56 -5.79 -12.42
C ASP A 184 2.73 -6.55 -13.07
N LYS A 185 2.45 -7.53 -13.90
CA LYS A 185 3.48 -8.33 -14.58
C LYS A 185 4.35 -7.55 -15.57
N TYR A 186 4.07 -6.27 -15.79
CA TYR A 186 4.79 -5.46 -16.80
C TYR A 186 5.51 -4.27 -16.21
N GLU A 187 4.95 -3.65 -15.16
CA GLU A 187 5.44 -2.40 -14.60
C GLU A 187 5.16 -2.29 -13.10
N VAL A 188 5.89 -1.40 -12.42
CA VAL A 188 5.63 -1.02 -11.03
C VAL A 188 5.62 0.50 -10.93
N TRP A 189 4.68 1.01 -10.16
CA TRP A 189 4.44 2.42 -9.90
C TRP A 189 4.49 2.71 -8.41
N GLN A 190 4.85 3.93 -8.10
CA GLN A 190 4.69 4.53 -6.77
C GLN A 190 3.64 5.63 -6.88
N MET A 191 2.64 5.61 -6.02
CA MET A 191 1.60 6.61 -5.91
C MET A 191 1.60 7.15 -4.49
N GLU A 192 1.75 8.47 -4.35
CA GLU A 192 1.64 9.17 -3.07
C GLU A 192 0.27 9.79 -2.95
N ILE A 193 -0.37 9.63 -1.79
CA ILE A 193 -1.70 10.10 -1.48
C ILE A 193 -1.61 10.98 -0.24
N LEU A 194 -2.09 12.20 -0.37
CA LEU A 194 -2.29 13.13 0.75
C LEU A 194 -3.76 13.42 0.86
N GLY A 195 -4.25 13.66 2.07
CA GLY A 195 -5.64 13.98 2.32
C GLY A 195 -6.11 15.17 1.49
N ALA A 196 -7.17 14.95 0.71
CA ALA A 196 -7.84 15.92 -0.15
C ALA A 196 -9.33 15.97 0.20
#